data_db11992a222fb6d1ee2a47378f87f9ed
#
_entry.id   db11992a222fb6d1ee2a47378f87f9ed
#
_cell.length_a   1.000
_cell.length_b   1.000
_cell.length_c   1.000
_cell.angle_alpha   90.00
_cell.angle_beta   90.00
_cell.angle_gamma   90.00
#
_symmetry.space_group_name_H-M   'P 1'
#
loop_
_entity.id
_entity.type
_entity.pdbx_description
1 polymer ?
#
loop_
_entity_poly.entity_id
_entity_poly.type
_entity_poly.pdbx_seq_one_letter_code
_entity_poly.pdbx_strand_id
1 'polypeptide(L)'
;MEQDIVEYIEQIKRETDYFGKTKLIDFLVHQKKIKVKDLAAALGLKPSYLCHVMRLNKLSEIIMDGYYSKLISMSHLFVISLLKSQTDIMDIYEVVLRDNLTVLQTEELVREKLHGVSSEGEYVGKNKIQELKLKINEHFHAAAKITQTRTKTKLLIEWKGSRGSRKQDVERLFHTIGSQSEKDLE
;
A
#
# COMPACT_ATOMS: atom_id res chain seq x y z
N MET A 1 1.24 -20.51 -31.90
CA MET A 1 0.76 -19.98 -30.60
C MET A 1 1.87 -19.87 -29.57
N GLU A 2 2.63 -20.96 -29.27
CA GLU A 2 3.77 -20.86 -28.33
C GLU A 2 4.95 -20.04 -28.86
N GLN A 3 5.28 -20.13 -30.13
CA GLN A 3 6.33 -19.33 -30.77
C GLN A 3 6.07 -17.84 -30.68
N ASP A 4 4.82 -17.41 -30.91
CA ASP A 4 4.42 -16.00 -30.80
C ASP A 4 4.63 -15.45 -29.38
N ILE A 5 4.35 -16.26 -28.35
CA ILE A 5 4.50 -15.86 -26.94
C ILE A 5 5.97 -15.65 -26.59
N VAL A 6 6.86 -16.53 -27.07
CA VAL A 6 8.30 -16.40 -26.86
C VAL A 6 8.84 -15.12 -27.50
N GLU A 7 8.37 -14.79 -28.71
CA GLU A 7 8.76 -13.56 -29.40
C GLU A 7 8.33 -12.31 -28.62
N TYR A 8 7.09 -12.27 -28.11
CA TYR A 8 6.62 -11.17 -27.26
C TYR A 8 7.42 -11.05 -25.95
N ILE A 9 7.80 -12.16 -25.33
CA ILE A 9 8.64 -12.15 -24.14
C ILE A 9 10.00 -11.52 -24.41
N GLU A 10 10.64 -11.89 -25.53
CA GLU A 10 11.89 -11.29 -25.96
C GLU A 10 11.75 -9.81 -26.32
N GLN A 11 10.63 -9.43 -26.93
CA GLN A 11 10.32 -8.03 -27.20
C GLN A 11 10.18 -7.22 -25.92
N ILE A 12 9.48 -7.74 -24.89
CA ILE A 12 9.36 -7.08 -23.57
C ILE A 12 10.73 -6.92 -22.92
N LYS A 13 11.62 -7.90 -23.05
CA LYS A 13 12.98 -7.81 -22.48
C LYS A 13 13.82 -6.72 -23.16
N ARG A 14 13.65 -6.54 -24.46
CA ARG A 14 14.38 -5.53 -25.26
C ARG A 14 13.77 -4.14 -25.16
N GLU A 15 12.49 -4.04 -24.87
CA GLU A 15 11.80 -2.76 -24.76
C GLU A 15 12.39 -1.95 -23.59
N THR A 16 12.73 -0.71 -23.86
CA THR A 16 13.30 0.21 -22.86
C THR A 16 12.27 1.13 -22.26
N ASP A 17 11.20 1.42 -23.04
CA ASP A 17 10.12 2.26 -22.59
C ASP A 17 9.13 1.51 -21.69
N TYR A 18 8.83 2.09 -20.53
CA TYR A 18 7.92 1.49 -19.56
C TYR A 18 6.48 1.35 -20.09
N PHE A 19 5.99 2.34 -20.85
CA PHE A 19 4.63 2.29 -21.38
C PHE A 19 4.52 1.31 -22.53
N GLY A 20 5.56 1.19 -23.37
CA GLY A 20 5.68 0.13 -24.37
C GLY A 20 5.65 -1.26 -23.74
N LYS A 21 6.47 -1.47 -22.69
CA LYS A 21 6.43 -2.72 -21.90
C LYS A 21 5.04 -3.02 -21.34
N THR A 22 4.40 -2.01 -20.78
CA THR A 22 3.09 -2.16 -20.14
C THR A 22 2.04 -2.65 -21.14
N LYS A 23 2.01 -2.10 -22.36
CA LYS A 23 1.08 -2.50 -23.44
C LYS A 23 1.30 -3.96 -23.86
N LEU A 24 2.56 -4.38 -24.01
CA LEU A 24 2.91 -5.76 -24.38
C LEU A 24 2.51 -6.75 -23.26
N ILE A 25 2.79 -6.41 -22.02
CA ILE A 25 2.44 -7.22 -20.84
C ILE A 25 0.91 -7.35 -20.75
N ASP A 26 0.19 -6.24 -20.89
CA ASP A 26 -1.28 -6.21 -20.86
C ASP A 26 -1.88 -7.09 -21.96
N PHE A 27 -1.36 -7.00 -23.17
CA PHE A 27 -1.75 -7.86 -24.28
C PHE A 27 -1.57 -9.34 -23.96
N LEU A 28 -0.41 -9.75 -23.43
CA LEU A 28 -0.15 -11.14 -23.07
C LEU A 28 -1.08 -11.64 -21.95
N VAL A 29 -1.33 -10.83 -20.95
CA VAL A 29 -2.19 -11.22 -19.82
C VAL A 29 -3.66 -11.25 -20.21
N HIS A 30 -4.18 -10.21 -20.89
CA HIS A 30 -5.60 -10.07 -21.14
C HIS A 30 -6.05 -10.72 -22.46
N GLN A 31 -5.26 -10.65 -23.53
CA GLN A 31 -5.63 -11.22 -24.82
C GLN A 31 -5.14 -12.66 -24.98
N LYS A 32 -3.90 -12.94 -24.62
CA LYS A 32 -3.34 -14.30 -24.69
C LYS A 32 -3.63 -15.14 -23.44
N LYS A 33 -4.27 -14.56 -22.39
CA LYS A 33 -4.68 -15.24 -21.14
C LYS A 33 -3.54 -15.88 -20.36
N ILE A 34 -2.33 -15.34 -20.46
CA ILE A 34 -1.17 -15.81 -19.72
C ILE A 34 -1.31 -15.35 -18.26
N LYS A 35 -1.10 -16.26 -17.31
CA LYS A 35 -1.13 -15.91 -15.89
C LYS A 35 0.04 -14.98 -15.55
N VAL A 36 -0.23 -13.93 -14.78
CA VAL A 36 0.80 -12.96 -14.34
C VAL A 36 2.00 -13.66 -13.69
N LYS A 37 1.78 -14.73 -12.92
CA LYS A 37 2.85 -15.50 -12.27
C LYS A 37 3.79 -16.16 -13.29
N ASP A 38 3.23 -16.75 -14.34
CA ASP A 38 3.99 -17.48 -15.35
C ASP A 38 4.77 -16.50 -16.25
N LEU A 39 4.13 -15.39 -16.62
CA LEU A 39 4.79 -14.32 -17.37
C LEU A 39 5.92 -13.66 -16.56
N ALA A 40 5.71 -13.42 -15.27
CA ALA A 40 6.73 -12.88 -14.39
C ALA A 40 7.95 -13.82 -14.29
N ALA A 41 7.72 -15.13 -14.16
CA ALA A 41 8.79 -16.14 -14.16
C ALA A 41 9.57 -16.14 -15.49
N ALA A 42 8.89 -16.08 -16.64
CA ALA A 42 9.51 -16.02 -17.97
C ALA A 42 10.35 -14.77 -18.20
N LEU A 43 9.95 -13.65 -17.58
CA LEU A 43 10.68 -12.37 -17.62
C LEU A 43 11.79 -12.27 -16.55
N GLY A 44 11.90 -13.21 -15.61
CA GLY A 44 12.81 -13.12 -14.46
C GLY A 44 12.43 -12.04 -13.45
N LEU A 45 11.13 -11.68 -13.36
CA LEU A 45 10.60 -10.61 -12.53
C LEU A 45 9.74 -11.17 -11.38
N LYS A 46 9.54 -10.34 -10.33
CA LYS A 46 8.57 -10.66 -9.29
C LYS A 46 7.15 -10.37 -9.79
N PRO A 47 6.15 -11.24 -9.52
CA PRO A 47 4.75 -10.99 -9.91
C PRO A 47 4.20 -9.66 -9.41
N SER A 48 4.58 -9.24 -8.18
CA SER A 48 4.19 -7.93 -7.63
C SER A 48 4.69 -6.76 -8.48
N TYR A 49 5.95 -6.84 -8.97
CA TYR A 49 6.50 -5.80 -9.85
C TYR A 49 5.76 -5.74 -11.18
N LEU A 50 5.43 -6.90 -11.76
CA LEU A 50 4.64 -6.96 -13.00
C LEU A 50 3.26 -6.29 -12.82
N CYS A 51 2.60 -6.53 -11.68
CA CYS A 51 1.35 -5.84 -11.33
C CYS A 51 1.54 -4.31 -11.20
N HIS A 52 2.69 -3.85 -10.70
CA HIS A 52 3.00 -2.42 -10.65
C HIS A 52 3.13 -1.81 -12.03
N VAL A 53 3.84 -2.49 -12.93
CA VAL A 53 4.00 -2.05 -14.33
C VAL A 53 2.64 -2.03 -15.04
N MET A 54 1.85 -3.08 -14.93
CA MET A 54 0.51 -3.15 -15.56
C MET A 54 -0.43 -2.01 -15.14
N ARG A 55 -0.31 -1.50 -13.93
CA ARG A 55 -1.14 -0.37 -13.47
C ARG A 55 -0.89 0.92 -14.25
N LEU A 56 0.27 1.07 -14.88
CA LEU A 56 0.58 2.26 -15.69
C LEU A 56 -0.34 2.40 -16.92
N ASN A 57 -0.95 1.30 -17.40
CA ASN A 57 -1.86 1.32 -18.55
C ASN A 57 -3.08 2.24 -18.37
N LYS A 58 -3.46 2.52 -17.12
CA LYS A 58 -4.61 3.40 -16.85
C LYS A 58 -4.25 4.89 -16.82
N LEU A 59 -2.97 5.22 -16.90
CA LEU A 59 -2.53 6.62 -16.91
C LEU A 59 -2.82 7.23 -18.27
N SER A 60 -3.32 8.47 -18.26
CA SER A 60 -3.64 9.22 -19.48
C SER A 60 -2.37 9.66 -20.22
N GLU A 61 -2.51 9.97 -21.51
CA GLU A 61 -1.42 10.48 -22.35
C GLU A 61 -0.77 11.74 -21.75
N ILE A 62 -1.55 12.63 -21.15
CA ILE A 62 -1.04 13.85 -20.50
C ILE A 62 -0.03 13.52 -19.41
N ILE A 63 -0.30 12.48 -18.60
CA ILE A 63 0.60 12.03 -17.53
C ILE A 63 1.85 11.37 -18.13
N MET A 64 1.71 10.61 -19.22
CA MET A 64 2.83 10.04 -19.95
C MET A 64 3.73 11.12 -20.53
N ASP A 65 3.16 12.15 -21.12
CA ASP A 65 3.89 13.30 -21.66
C ASP A 65 4.65 14.05 -20.57
N GLY A 66 4.06 14.20 -19.38
CA GLY A 66 4.74 14.76 -18.21
C GLY A 66 5.97 13.93 -17.78
N TYR A 67 5.90 12.61 -17.89
CA TYR A 67 7.04 11.74 -17.64
C TYR A 67 8.13 11.87 -18.72
N TYR A 68 7.78 11.84 -19.99
CA TYR A 68 8.73 12.01 -21.09
C TYR A 68 9.39 13.39 -21.08
N SER A 69 8.65 14.41 -20.66
CA SER A 69 9.14 15.77 -20.45
C SER A 69 9.97 15.94 -19.16
N LYS A 70 10.17 14.85 -18.39
CA LYS A 70 10.92 14.84 -17.11
C LYS A 70 10.33 15.74 -16.01
N LEU A 71 9.07 16.10 -16.11
CA LEU A 71 8.34 16.86 -15.09
C LEU A 71 7.99 15.97 -13.88
N ILE A 72 7.86 14.67 -14.11
CA ILE A 72 7.50 13.68 -13.09
C ILE A 72 8.34 12.41 -13.29
N SER A 73 8.70 11.73 -12.22
CA SER A 73 9.48 10.49 -12.28
C SER A 73 8.62 9.24 -12.37
N MET A 74 9.21 8.11 -12.80
CA MET A 74 8.56 6.81 -12.80
C MET A 74 8.04 6.41 -11.41
N SER A 75 8.75 6.76 -10.35
CA SER A 75 8.33 6.49 -8.98
C SER A 75 7.03 7.21 -8.61
N HIS A 76 6.85 8.46 -9.05
CA HIS A 76 5.58 9.17 -8.90
C HIS A 76 4.45 8.45 -9.66
N LEU A 77 4.70 7.99 -10.89
CA LEU A 77 3.71 7.28 -11.70
C LEU A 77 3.26 5.98 -11.02
N PHE A 78 4.17 5.21 -10.44
CA PHE A 78 3.82 4.01 -9.67
C PHE A 78 2.93 4.32 -8.49
N VAL A 79 3.17 5.43 -7.81
CA VAL A 79 2.37 5.88 -6.66
C VAL A 79 0.99 6.36 -7.12
N ILE A 80 0.92 7.27 -8.09
CA ILE A 80 -0.34 7.81 -8.63
C ILE A 80 -1.20 6.68 -9.21
N SER A 81 -0.57 5.70 -9.86
CA SER A 81 -1.26 4.53 -10.40
C SER A 81 -1.93 3.63 -9.36
N LEU A 82 -1.80 3.85 -8.07
CA LEU A 82 -2.58 3.16 -7.03
C LEU A 82 -4.04 3.60 -6.99
N LEU A 83 -4.32 4.86 -7.35
CA LEU A 83 -5.67 5.40 -7.41
C LEU A 83 -6.49 4.68 -8.47
N LYS A 84 -7.80 4.57 -8.26
CA LYS A 84 -8.73 3.87 -9.17
C LYS A 84 -9.46 4.83 -10.11
N SER A 85 -9.82 6.01 -9.61
CA SER A 85 -10.55 7.04 -10.34
C SER A 85 -9.60 7.82 -11.24
N GLN A 86 -9.98 8.04 -12.49
CA GLN A 86 -9.24 8.91 -13.42
C GLN A 86 -9.21 10.36 -12.93
N THR A 87 -10.28 10.81 -12.32
CA THR A 87 -10.36 12.15 -11.72
C THR A 87 -9.32 12.31 -10.62
N ASP A 88 -9.27 11.36 -9.66
CA ASP A 88 -8.30 11.40 -8.58
C ASP A 88 -6.85 11.32 -9.09
N ILE A 89 -6.61 10.53 -10.14
CA ILE A 89 -5.30 10.44 -10.79
C ILE A 89 -4.87 11.79 -11.35
N MET A 90 -5.76 12.50 -12.04
CA MET A 90 -5.48 13.81 -12.61
C MET A 90 -5.32 14.87 -11.53
N ASP A 91 -6.20 14.91 -10.53
CA ASP A 91 -6.11 15.85 -9.40
C ASP A 91 -4.74 15.76 -8.71
N ILE A 92 -4.31 14.54 -8.38
CA ILE A 92 -2.99 14.33 -7.74
C ILE A 92 -1.85 14.69 -8.68
N TYR A 93 -1.93 14.35 -9.97
CA TYR A 93 -0.92 14.70 -10.95
C TYR A 93 -0.74 16.23 -11.03
N GLU A 94 -1.83 16.99 -11.09
CA GLU A 94 -1.81 18.46 -11.12
C GLU A 94 -1.17 19.05 -9.85
N VAL A 95 -1.53 18.52 -8.68
CA VAL A 95 -0.94 18.95 -7.40
C VAL A 95 0.57 18.65 -7.37
N VAL A 96 0.99 17.47 -7.83
CA VAL A 96 2.40 17.08 -7.89
C VAL A 96 3.21 18.06 -8.76
N LEU A 97 2.67 18.45 -9.91
CA LEU A 97 3.34 19.40 -10.80
C LEU A 97 3.35 20.82 -10.23
N ARG A 98 2.19 21.28 -9.76
CA ARG A 98 2.03 22.65 -9.24
C ARG A 98 2.94 22.92 -8.05
N ASP A 99 2.98 21.98 -7.10
CA ASP A 99 3.65 22.13 -5.82
C ASP A 99 5.06 21.47 -5.82
N ASN A 100 5.47 20.92 -6.95
CA ASN A 100 6.73 20.20 -7.16
C ASN A 100 7.01 19.15 -6.05
N LEU A 101 6.03 18.30 -5.81
CA LEU A 101 6.05 17.35 -4.71
C LEU A 101 7.09 16.25 -4.92
N THR A 102 7.72 15.84 -3.83
CA THR A 102 8.55 14.63 -3.81
C THR A 102 7.71 13.37 -3.89
N VAL A 103 8.32 12.23 -4.25
CA VAL A 103 7.65 10.92 -4.26
C VAL A 103 7.00 10.63 -2.91
N LEU A 104 7.67 10.96 -1.81
CA LEU A 104 7.17 10.73 -0.46
C LEU A 104 5.89 11.53 -0.16
N GLN A 105 5.88 12.82 -0.52
CA GLN A 105 4.70 13.68 -0.38
C GLN A 105 3.56 13.22 -1.29
N THR A 106 3.88 12.77 -2.50
CA THR A 106 2.90 12.16 -3.41
C THR A 106 2.29 10.89 -2.82
N GLU A 107 3.11 10.03 -2.16
CA GLU A 107 2.59 8.86 -1.45
C GLU A 107 1.64 9.23 -0.32
N GLU A 108 1.88 10.32 0.38
CA GLU A 108 0.99 10.82 1.43
C GLU A 108 -0.38 11.19 0.86
N LEU A 109 -0.40 12.04 -0.16
CA LEU A 109 -1.64 12.47 -0.81
C LEU A 109 -2.43 11.29 -1.40
N VAL A 110 -1.74 10.36 -2.07
CA VAL A 110 -2.38 9.17 -2.64
C VAL A 110 -2.98 8.29 -1.53
N ARG A 111 -2.31 8.15 -0.38
CA ARG A 111 -2.84 7.39 0.76
C ARG A 111 -4.05 8.08 1.40
N GLU A 112 -4.02 9.40 1.54
CA GLU A 112 -5.16 10.17 2.01
C GLU A 112 -6.39 9.95 1.13
N LYS A 113 -6.22 10.06 -0.19
CA LYS A 113 -7.30 9.79 -1.16
C LYS A 113 -7.80 8.34 -1.09
N LEU A 114 -6.90 7.35 -1.01
CA LEU A 114 -7.27 5.94 -0.96
C LEU A 114 -8.04 5.53 0.30
N HIS A 115 -7.73 6.15 1.43
CA HIS A 115 -8.28 5.76 2.72
C HIS A 115 -9.32 6.75 3.26
N GLY A 116 -9.49 7.91 2.62
CA GLY A 116 -10.39 8.97 3.06
C GLY A 116 -9.99 9.56 4.41
N VAL A 117 -8.69 9.59 4.72
CA VAL A 117 -8.15 10.06 6.00
C VAL A 117 -7.01 11.04 5.76
N SER A 118 -6.96 12.12 6.54
CA SER A 118 -5.81 13.02 6.56
C SER A 118 -4.62 12.36 7.27
N SER A 119 -3.41 12.60 6.80
CA SER A 119 -2.16 12.22 7.47
C SER A 119 -1.68 13.26 8.48
N GLU A 120 -2.47 14.31 8.71
CA GLU A 120 -2.19 15.34 9.71
C GLU A 120 -2.20 14.76 11.13
N GLY A 121 -1.42 15.39 12.01
CA GLY A 121 -1.29 15.00 13.40
C GLY A 121 0.03 14.27 13.72
N GLU A 122 0.24 14.05 15.00
CA GLU A 122 1.47 13.45 15.52
C GLU A 122 1.27 11.97 15.87
N TYR A 123 2.34 11.21 15.73
CA TYR A 123 2.39 9.86 16.28
C TYR A 123 2.42 9.89 17.80
N VAL A 124 1.81 8.91 18.42
CA VAL A 124 2.01 8.68 19.86
C VAL A 124 3.49 8.44 20.11
N GLY A 125 4.07 9.25 21.00
CA GLY A 125 5.50 9.23 21.29
C GLY A 125 5.99 7.88 21.82
N LYS A 126 7.24 7.55 21.54
CA LYS A 126 7.85 6.26 21.92
C LYS A 126 7.75 5.97 23.43
N ASN A 127 7.92 6.98 24.27
CA ASN A 127 7.83 6.84 25.72
C ASN A 127 6.42 6.43 26.16
N LYS A 128 5.39 7.06 25.59
CA LYS A 128 3.99 6.75 25.88
C LYS A 128 3.59 5.36 25.37
N ILE A 129 4.15 4.94 24.23
CA ILE A 129 3.98 3.56 23.72
C ILE A 129 4.62 2.55 24.68
N GLN A 130 5.80 2.85 25.20
CA GLN A 130 6.49 1.96 26.13
C GLN A 130 5.74 1.85 27.47
N GLU A 131 5.26 2.96 28.00
CA GLU A 131 4.41 2.99 29.18
C GLU A 131 3.15 2.13 28.98
N LEU A 132 2.46 2.29 27.85
CA LEU A 132 1.27 1.50 27.54
C LEU A 132 1.56 0.00 27.46
N LYS A 133 2.69 -0.39 26.86
CA LYS A 133 3.11 -1.80 26.83
C LYS A 133 3.37 -2.37 28.21
N LEU A 134 4.01 -1.60 29.09
CA LEU A 134 4.24 -2.02 30.47
C LEU A 134 2.91 -2.20 31.22
N LYS A 135 2.00 -1.23 31.14
CA LYS A 135 0.66 -1.32 31.74
C LYS A 135 -0.13 -2.53 31.23
N ILE A 136 -0.08 -2.82 29.93
CA ILE A 136 -0.74 -4.00 29.35
C ILE A 136 -0.12 -5.29 29.92
N ASN A 137 1.20 -5.34 30.04
CA ASN A 137 1.88 -6.51 30.62
C ASN A 137 1.52 -6.70 32.09
N GLU A 138 1.59 -5.65 32.90
CA GLU A 138 1.32 -5.68 34.34
C GLU A 138 -0.14 -6.07 34.68
N HIS A 139 -1.11 -5.49 33.93
CA HIS A 139 -2.53 -5.70 34.24
C HIS A 139 -3.14 -6.94 33.60
N PHE A 140 -2.65 -7.31 32.42
CA PHE A 140 -3.26 -8.37 31.59
C PHE A 140 -2.31 -9.53 31.26
N HIS A 141 -1.08 -9.52 31.80
CA HIS A 141 -0.04 -10.54 31.54
C HIS A 141 0.16 -10.81 30.03
N ALA A 142 0.05 -9.75 29.23
CA ALA A 142 0.10 -9.82 27.76
C ALA A 142 1.26 -9.02 27.19
N ALA A 143 1.79 -9.50 26.06
CA ALA A 143 2.72 -8.72 25.24
C ALA A 143 1.93 -7.83 24.27
N ALA A 144 2.31 -6.55 24.17
CA ALA A 144 1.68 -5.63 23.24
C ALA A 144 2.66 -5.16 22.16
N LYS A 145 2.21 -5.17 20.89
CA LYS A 145 2.93 -4.57 19.76
C LYS A 145 2.06 -3.48 19.15
N ILE A 146 2.59 -2.25 19.13
CA ILE A 146 1.94 -1.11 18.52
C ILE A 146 2.72 -0.74 17.26
N THR A 147 2.02 -0.67 16.15
CA THR A 147 2.56 -0.23 14.86
C THR A 147 1.74 0.95 14.38
N GLN A 148 2.36 2.10 14.23
CA GLN A 148 1.73 3.31 13.73
C GLN A 148 2.20 3.56 12.30
N THR A 149 1.26 3.84 11.43
CA THR A 149 1.49 4.31 10.07
C THR A 149 0.74 5.62 9.90
N ARG A 150 0.95 6.32 8.80
CA ARG A 150 0.29 7.61 8.53
C ARG A 150 -1.24 7.54 8.50
N THR A 151 -1.80 6.38 8.16
CA THR A 151 -3.25 6.22 7.99
C THR A 151 -3.91 5.31 9.01
N LYS A 152 -3.13 4.59 9.84
CA LYS A 152 -3.67 3.65 10.83
C LYS A 152 -2.69 3.35 11.95
N THR A 153 -3.25 3.08 13.11
CA THR A 153 -2.54 2.46 14.24
C THR A 153 -3.08 1.05 14.44
N LYS A 154 -2.17 0.07 14.54
CA LYS A 154 -2.49 -1.32 14.85
C LYS A 154 -1.95 -1.66 16.23
N LEU A 155 -2.82 -2.11 17.12
CA LEU A 155 -2.49 -2.69 18.41
C LEU A 155 -2.67 -4.22 18.30
N LEU A 156 -1.61 -4.96 18.58
CA LEU A 156 -1.65 -6.42 18.71
C LEU A 156 -1.34 -6.77 20.16
N ILE A 157 -2.24 -7.51 20.80
CA ILE A 157 -2.07 -8.02 22.17
C ILE A 157 -2.00 -9.54 22.08
N GLU A 158 -0.95 -10.12 22.67
CA GLU A 158 -0.67 -11.55 22.60
C GLU A 158 -0.54 -12.12 24.02
N TRP A 159 -1.35 -13.12 24.33
CA TRP A 159 -1.27 -13.90 25.57
C TRP A 159 -0.61 -15.25 25.32
N LYS A 160 0.35 -15.60 26.20
CA LYS A 160 0.99 -16.91 26.22
C LYS A 160 0.62 -17.62 27.52
N GLY A 161 0.32 -18.91 27.46
CA GLY A 161 -0.03 -19.70 28.63
C GLY A 161 -1.08 -20.77 28.35
N SER A 162 -1.61 -21.39 29.43
CA SER A 162 -2.68 -22.38 29.34
C SER A 162 -3.99 -21.77 28.82
N ARG A 163 -4.91 -22.60 28.35
CA ARG A 163 -6.23 -22.11 27.90
C ARG A 163 -7.00 -21.40 29.01
N GLY A 164 -6.91 -21.90 30.26
CA GLY A 164 -7.62 -21.32 31.41
C GLY A 164 -7.07 -19.95 31.79
N SER A 165 -5.76 -19.79 31.92
CA SER A 165 -5.16 -18.50 32.27
C SER A 165 -5.43 -17.45 31.20
N ARG A 166 -5.26 -17.80 29.91
CA ARG A 166 -5.54 -16.89 28.80
C ARG A 166 -7.00 -16.43 28.76
N LYS A 167 -7.95 -17.34 29.07
CA LYS A 167 -9.37 -16.98 29.13
C LYS A 167 -9.62 -15.89 30.15
N GLN A 168 -9.09 -16.05 31.37
CA GLN A 168 -9.26 -15.09 32.46
C GLN A 168 -8.66 -13.71 32.12
N ASP A 169 -7.47 -13.68 31.54
CA ASP A 169 -6.81 -12.43 31.17
C ASP A 169 -7.55 -11.70 30.04
N VAL A 170 -8.06 -12.44 29.06
CA VAL A 170 -8.88 -11.87 27.98
C VAL A 170 -10.22 -11.33 28.52
N GLU A 171 -10.90 -12.08 29.38
CA GLU A 171 -12.16 -11.64 30.02
C GLU A 171 -11.94 -10.38 30.85
N ARG A 172 -10.82 -10.28 31.59
CA ARG A 172 -10.43 -9.08 32.33
C ARG A 172 -10.26 -7.86 31.42
N LEU A 173 -9.60 -8.03 30.24
CA LEU A 173 -9.46 -6.94 29.27
C LEU A 173 -10.83 -6.47 28.75
N PHE A 174 -11.71 -7.39 28.37
CA PHE A 174 -13.06 -7.06 27.90
C PHE A 174 -13.88 -6.32 28.95
N HIS A 175 -13.81 -6.76 30.20
CA HIS A 175 -14.49 -6.10 31.32
C HIS A 175 -13.97 -4.66 31.54
N THR A 176 -12.64 -4.49 31.44
CA THR A 176 -12.02 -3.16 31.60
C THR A 176 -12.43 -2.19 30.48
N ILE A 177 -12.49 -2.66 29.23
CA ILE A 177 -12.93 -1.85 28.10
C ILE A 177 -14.43 -1.53 28.21
N GLY A 178 -15.27 -2.50 28.59
CA GLY A 178 -16.71 -2.31 28.71
C GLY A 178 -17.10 -1.35 29.84
N SER A 179 -16.43 -1.41 30.98
CA SER A 179 -16.72 -0.53 32.11
C SER A 179 -16.30 0.93 31.94
N GLN A 180 -15.42 1.24 30.99
CA GLN A 180 -15.07 2.63 30.66
C GLN A 180 -16.08 3.29 29.71
N SER A 181 -16.72 2.52 28.83
CA SER A 181 -17.73 3.07 27.90
C SER A 181 -19.00 3.55 28.60
N GLU A 182 -19.32 3.08 29.82
CA GLU A 182 -20.45 3.55 30.59
C GLU A 182 -20.19 4.88 31.34
N LYS A 183 -18.91 5.20 31.61
CA LYS A 183 -18.53 6.44 32.32
C LYS A 183 -18.36 7.66 31.39
N ASP A 184 -18.18 7.43 30.09
CA ASP A 184 -18.05 8.52 29.11
C ASP A 184 -19.40 8.93 28.50
N LEU A 185 -20.53 8.34 28.95
CA LEU A 185 -21.90 8.65 28.52
C LEU A 185 -22.73 9.40 29.58
N GLU A 186 -22.17 9.73 30.73
CA GLU A 186 -22.73 10.64 31.74
C GLU A 186 -22.03 12.01 31.68
#